data_01aceaebedfb8f47eda2bebcc20387cc
#
_entry.id   01aceaebedfb8f47eda2bebcc20387cc
#
_cell.length_a   1.000
_cell.length_b   1.000
_cell.length_c   1.000
_cell.angle_alpha   90.00
_cell.angle_beta   90.00
_cell.angle_gamma   90.00
#
_symmetry.space_group_name_H-M   'P 1'
#
loop_
_entity.id
_entity.type
_entity.pdbx_description
1 polymer ?
#
loop_
_entity_poly.entity_id
_entity_poly.type
_entity_poly.pdbx_seq_one_letter_code
_entity_poly.pdbx_strand_id
1 'polypeptide(L)'
;MNCAKSIKIILPATIFIAFLILMIEAKKYNNENRDVYQEWQEFEEFLEWKKMKENGNKMSIGFNDNYNSDSIKNYGKEDRRSQDPPPVEDAVLMARFIVNQADWTSVATISTRKDIETFPTVNLISFSDGRLGNGSGIPYLYLTPLDFTAKDLAKDNRATLFMTLAQGNYCRRKIWDPMDPRCARVILTGKIKTIKNDSPELDVAKSAVFGRHPALENMPADHHFYFAKLKMISIAVLDTFGGPKYVNVRDYLHPPTPNITEEFYKRVLKQQKDYADDSQEAYNMKPMTNFLNPTVQNI
;
A
#
# COMPACT_ATOMS: atom_id res chain seq x y z
N MET A 1 -21.46 33.87 -75.49
CA MET A 1 -20.51 32.80 -75.17
C MET A 1 -19.53 33.33 -74.09
N ASN A 2 -19.82 33.13 -72.80
CA ASN A 2 -18.95 33.57 -71.74
C ASN A 2 -18.19 32.33 -71.17
N CYS A 3 -16.89 32.30 -71.44
CA CYS A 3 -15.99 31.25 -70.96
C CYS A 3 -15.45 31.65 -69.58
N ALA A 4 -16.00 31.11 -68.54
CA ALA A 4 -15.48 31.29 -67.16
C ALA A 4 -14.20 30.45 -67.02
N LYS A 5 -13.05 31.11 -66.95
CA LYS A 5 -11.78 30.48 -66.64
C LYS A 5 -11.74 30.13 -65.14
N SER A 6 -11.78 28.85 -64.80
CA SER A 6 -11.54 28.34 -63.47
C SER A 6 -10.05 28.50 -63.07
N ILE A 7 -9.77 29.44 -62.21
CA ILE A 7 -8.44 29.61 -61.63
C ILE A 7 -8.26 28.53 -60.55
N LYS A 8 -7.45 27.48 -60.82
CA LYS A 8 -6.98 26.52 -59.80
C LYS A 8 -5.85 27.19 -59.04
N ILE A 9 -6.15 27.62 -57.81
CA ILE A 9 -5.14 28.10 -56.89
C ILE A 9 -4.42 26.85 -56.34
N ILE A 10 -3.20 26.61 -56.85
CA ILE A 10 -2.29 25.59 -56.30
C ILE A 10 -1.59 26.25 -55.09
N LEU A 11 -2.04 25.99 -53.88
CA LEU A 11 -1.30 26.39 -52.71
C LEU A 11 0.06 25.67 -52.69
N PRO A 12 1.15 26.38 -52.38
CA PRO A 12 2.45 25.75 -52.29
C PRO A 12 2.45 24.70 -51.15
N ALA A 13 3.10 23.56 -51.36
CA ALA A 13 3.16 22.44 -50.45
C ALA A 13 3.62 22.82 -49.01
N THR A 14 4.41 23.88 -48.91
CA THR A 14 4.86 24.43 -47.61
C THR A 14 3.73 25.00 -46.76
N ILE A 15 2.72 25.65 -47.39
CA ILE A 15 1.55 26.18 -46.65
C ILE A 15 0.65 25.03 -46.19
N PHE A 16 0.54 23.96 -46.98
CA PHE A 16 -0.26 22.80 -46.61
C PHE A 16 0.38 22.02 -45.44
N ILE A 17 1.72 21.90 -45.45
CA ILE A 17 2.46 21.27 -44.35
C ILE A 17 2.35 22.10 -43.06
N ALA A 18 2.48 23.43 -43.15
CA ALA A 18 2.31 24.30 -41.97
C ALA A 18 0.90 24.22 -41.39
N PHE A 19 -0.13 24.14 -42.27
CA PHE A 19 -1.51 23.96 -41.80
C PHE A 19 -1.73 22.60 -41.11
N LEU A 20 -1.14 21.53 -41.63
CA LEU A 20 -1.18 20.20 -41.00
C LEU A 20 -0.49 20.18 -39.61
N ILE A 21 0.65 20.84 -39.47
CA ILE A 21 1.34 20.97 -38.19
C ILE A 21 0.47 21.72 -37.17
N LEU A 22 -0.11 22.86 -37.57
CA LEU A 22 -1.01 23.63 -36.70
C LEU A 22 -2.26 22.83 -36.30
N MET A 23 -2.80 22.00 -37.18
CA MET A 23 -3.94 21.12 -36.83
C MET A 23 -3.56 20.00 -35.88
N ILE A 24 -2.35 19.47 -35.96
CA ILE A 24 -1.83 18.46 -35.05
C ILE A 24 -1.59 19.07 -33.65
N GLU A 25 -0.99 20.27 -33.61
CA GLU A 25 -0.76 20.98 -32.33
C GLU A 25 -2.08 21.40 -31.69
N ALA A 26 -3.04 21.90 -32.43
CA ALA A 26 -4.37 22.23 -31.91
C ALA A 26 -5.12 21.00 -31.38
N LYS A 27 -4.98 19.85 -32.05
CA LYS A 27 -5.57 18.59 -31.60
C LYS A 27 -4.91 18.08 -30.28
N LYS A 28 -3.59 18.22 -30.16
CA LYS A 28 -2.83 17.90 -28.96
C LYS A 28 -3.24 18.80 -27.79
N TYR A 29 -3.30 20.13 -28.02
CA TYR A 29 -3.74 21.11 -27.02
C TYR A 29 -5.18 20.87 -26.53
N ASN A 30 -6.10 20.53 -27.45
CA ASN A 30 -7.49 20.21 -27.08
C ASN A 30 -7.62 18.88 -26.29
N ASN A 31 -6.75 17.88 -26.55
CA ASN A 31 -6.74 16.65 -25.75
C ASN A 31 -6.19 16.89 -24.36
N GLU A 32 -5.07 17.59 -24.23
CA GLU A 32 -4.48 17.92 -22.91
C GLU A 32 -5.46 18.73 -22.03
N ASN A 33 -6.17 19.71 -22.62
CA ASN A 33 -7.18 20.46 -21.88
C ASN A 33 -8.44 19.64 -21.54
N ARG A 34 -8.78 18.63 -22.36
CA ARG A 34 -9.92 17.74 -22.09
C ARG A 34 -9.63 16.83 -20.89
N ASP A 35 -8.41 16.31 -20.80
CA ASP A 35 -7.99 15.46 -19.68
C ASP A 35 -8.00 16.26 -18.37
N VAL A 36 -7.46 17.48 -18.36
CA VAL A 36 -7.48 18.39 -17.20
C VAL A 36 -8.91 18.75 -16.79
N TYR A 37 -9.81 18.96 -17.76
CA TYR A 37 -11.22 19.28 -17.46
C TYR A 37 -11.97 18.08 -16.87
N GLN A 38 -11.69 16.87 -17.32
CA GLN A 38 -12.23 15.65 -16.74
C GLN A 38 -11.73 15.41 -15.31
N GLU A 39 -10.43 15.58 -15.06
CA GLU A 39 -9.86 15.51 -13.71
C GLU A 39 -10.50 16.53 -12.76
N TRP A 40 -10.79 17.75 -13.23
CA TRP A 40 -11.51 18.76 -12.45
C TRP A 40 -12.94 18.37 -12.13
N GLN A 41 -13.66 17.78 -13.09
CA GLN A 41 -15.03 17.30 -12.85
C GLN A 41 -15.06 16.15 -11.82
N GLU A 42 -14.16 15.18 -11.96
CA GLU A 42 -14.02 14.09 -10.98
C GLU A 42 -13.67 14.62 -9.58
N PHE A 43 -12.84 15.66 -9.50
CA PHE A 43 -12.50 16.30 -8.24
C PHE A 43 -13.68 17.08 -7.63
N GLU A 44 -14.47 17.77 -8.43
CA GLU A 44 -15.69 18.44 -7.94
C GLU A 44 -16.73 17.42 -7.45
N GLU A 45 -16.96 16.33 -8.18
CA GLU A 45 -17.83 15.23 -7.74
C GLU A 45 -17.35 14.61 -6.43
N PHE A 46 -16.03 14.43 -6.27
CA PHE A 46 -15.44 13.96 -5.03
C PHE A 46 -15.67 14.94 -3.87
N LEU A 47 -15.55 16.24 -4.09
CA LEU A 47 -15.82 17.26 -3.07
C LEU A 47 -17.31 17.31 -2.68
N GLU A 48 -18.22 17.13 -3.64
CA GLU A 48 -19.65 17.05 -3.35
C GLU A 48 -19.99 15.76 -2.58
N TRP A 49 -19.42 14.63 -2.97
CA TRP A 49 -19.55 13.39 -2.23
C TRP A 49 -19.04 13.52 -0.79
N LYS A 50 -17.92 14.18 -0.59
CA LYS A 50 -17.35 14.46 0.74
C LYS A 50 -18.28 15.32 1.58
N LYS A 51 -18.84 16.40 1.03
CA LYS A 51 -19.82 17.25 1.69
C LYS A 51 -21.09 16.49 2.06
N MET A 52 -21.59 15.62 1.18
CA MET A 52 -22.79 14.79 1.47
C MET A 52 -22.50 13.81 2.61
N LYS A 53 -21.30 13.26 2.68
CA LYS A 53 -20.88 12.35 3.75
C LYS A 53 -20.76 13.05 5.10
N GLU A 54 -20.23 14.29 5.12
CA GLU A 54 -20.12 15.12 6.32
C GLU A 54 -21.47 15.59 6.84
N ASN A 55 -22.46 15.80 5.97
CA ASN A 55 -23.83 16.24 6.33
C ASN A 55 -24.77 15.09 6.72
N GLY A 56 -24.29 13.86 6.92
CA GLY A 56 -25.05 12.76 7.52
C GLY A 56 -26.18 12.17 6.67
N ASN A 57 -26.34 12.56 5.42
CA ASN A 57 -27.32 11.95 4.52
C ASN A 57 -26.83 10.58 4.04
N LYS A 58 -27.42 9.52 4.60
CA LYS A 58 -27.27 8.15 4.09
C LYS A 58 -27.83 8.06 2.67
N MET A 59 -26.97 8.20 1.68
CA MET A 59 -27.32 7.83 0.32
C MET A 59 -27.18 6.31 0.20
N SER A 60 -28.27 5.60 0.11
CA SER A 60 -28.30 4.19 -0.26
C SER A 60 -27.95 4.08 -1.74
N ILE A 61 -26.68 3.96 -2.05
CA ILE A 61 -26.24 3.50 -3.37
C ILE A 61 -26.47 1.99 -3.35
N GLY A 62 -27.34 1.50 -4.23
CA GLY A 62 -27.64 0.08 -4.39
C GLY A 62 -26.43 -0.70 -4.86
N PHE A 63 -25.54 -1.03 -3.95
CA PHE A 63 -24.59 -2.13 -4.11
C PHE A 63 -25.28 -3.40 -3.63
N ASN A 64 -25.23 -4.42 -4.47
CA ASN A 64 -25.81 -5.74 -4.25
C ASN A 64 -25.39 -6.30 -2.87
N ASP A 65 -26.36 -6.41 -1.94
CA ASP A 65 -26.20 -6.68 -0.51
C ASP A 65 -25.73 -8.11 -0.16
N ASN A 66 -24.90 -8.74 -1.00
CA ASN A 66 -24.32 -10.06 -0.70
C ASN A 66 -22.86 -10.03 -0.20
N TYR A 67 -22.35 -8.88 0.21
CA TYR A 67 -21.10 -8.82 0.95
C TYR A 67 -21.42 -8.81 2.44
N ASN A 68 -21.03 -9.90 3.09
CA ASN A 68 -21.26 -10.21 4.50
C ASN A 68 -20.89 -9.00 5.40
N SER A 69 -21.87 -8.41 6.09
CA SER A 69 -21.72 -7.21 6.95
C SER A 69 -20.70 -7.37 8.08
N ASP A 70 -20.32 -8.61 8.40
CA ASP A 70 -19.32 -8.93 9.42
C ASP A 70 -17.88 -8.64 8.95
N SER A 71 -17.63 -8.67 7.64
CA SER A 71 -16.33 -8.28 7.06
C SER A 71 -16.09 -6.77 7.17
N ILE A 72 -17.15 -5.94 7.04
CA ILE A 72 -17.03 -4.47 7.14
C ILE A 72 -16.86 -4.02 8.60
N LYS A 73 -17.46 -4.73 9.56
CA LYS A 73 -17.28 -4.46 11.00
C LYS A 73 -15.83 -4.74 11.46
N ASN A 74 -15.16 -5.67 10.81
CA ASN A 74 -13.73 -5.96 11.07
C ASN A 74 -12.79 -4.94 10.45
N TYR A 75 -13.12 -4.31 9.32
CA TYR A 75 -12.30 -3.24 8.72
C TYR A 75 -12.22 -1.97 9.59
N GLY A 76 -13.27 -1.65 10.35
CA GLY A 76 -13.27 -0.52 11.29
C GLY A 76 -12.60 -0.82 12.65
N LYS A 77 -12.34 -2.10 12.95
CA LYS A 77 -11.68 -2.53 14.20
C LYS A 77 -10.16 -2.66 14.11
N GLU A 78 -9.61 -2.59 12.89
CA GLU A 78 -8.20 -2.89 12.59
C GLU A 78 -7.28 -1.68 12.39
N ASP A 79 -7.66 -0.49 12.79
CA ASP A 79 -6.71 0.64 12.88
C ASP A 79 -5.74 0.49 14.09
N ARG A 80 -5.62 -0.73 14.59
CA ARG A 80 -4.68 -1.15 15.66
C ARG A 80 -3.23 -1.26 15.20
N ARG A 81 -2.95 -0.98 13.91
CA ARG A 81 -1.59 -0.98 13.31
C ARG A 81 -0.82 0.30 13.55
N SER A 82 -1.25 1.09 14.49
CA SER A 82 -0.64 2.38 14.79
C SER A 82 0.24 2.35 16.02
N GLN A 83 0.92 1.23 16.26
CA GLN A 83 1.90 1.14 17.32
C GLN A 83 3.05 2.11 17.04
N ASP A 84 3.54 2.76 18.07
CA ASP A 84 4.76 3.53 17.94
C ASP A 84 5.92 2.56 17.68
N PRO A 85 6.78 2.85 16.69
CA PRO A 85 7.92 2.03 16.37
C PRO A 85 8.93 2.03 17.52
N PRO A 86 9.84 1.03 17.55
CA PRO A 86 10.94 1.01 18.51
C PRO A 86 11.85 2.24 18.34
N PRO A 87 12.71 2.54 19.33
CA PRO A 87 13.70 3.61 19.23
C PRO A 87 14.61 3.44 18.02
N VAL A 88 14.99 4.57 17.41
CA VAL A 88 15.83 4.60 16.20
C VAL A 88 17.24 4.04 16.41
N GLU A 89 17.70 3.94 17.65
CA GLU A 89 19.00 3.37 18.02
C GLU A 89 19.07 1.86 17.73
N ASP A 90 17.92 1.16 17.76
CA ASP A 90 17.86 -0.28 17.49
C ASP A 90 17.33 -0.58 16.09
N ALA A 91 18.24 -0.56 15.12
CA ALA A 91 17.91 -0.84 13.72
C ALA A 91 17.40 -2.29 13.50
N VAL A 92 17.80 -3.25 14.33
CA VAL A 92 17.32 -4.64 14.27
C VAL A 92 15.85 -4.70 14.65
N LEU A 93 15.48 -4.08 15.77
CA LEU A 93 14.09 -4.01 16.22
C LEU A 93 13.23 -3.22 15.23
N MET A 94 13.74 -2.09 14.70
CA MET A 94 13.03 -1.29 13.73
C MET A 94 12.74 -2.09 12.45
N ALA A 95 13.73 -2.82 11.91
CA ALA A 95 13.54 -3.68 10.75
C ALA A 95 12.47 -4.75 11.00
N ARG A 96 12.56 -5.45 12.13
CA ARG A 96 11.59 -6.48 12.55
C ARG A 96 10.19 -5.91 12.70
N PHE A 97 10.08 -4.74 13.30
CA PHE A 97 8.82 -4.04 13.50
C PHE A 97 8.16 -3.69 12.17
N ILE A 98 8.89 -3.03 11.25
CA ILE A 98 8.33 -2.64 9.96
C ILE A 98 7.85 -3.85 9.17
N VAL A 99 8.65 -4.93 9.13
CA VAL A 99 8.27 -6.18 8.44
C VAL A 99 7.02 -6.78 9.04
N ASN A 100 6.93 -6.85 10.36
CA ASN A 100 5.78 -7.45 11.03
C ASN A 100 4.50 -6.60 10.94
N GLN A 101 4.63 -5.27 10.88
CA GLN A 101 3.47 -4.37 10.76
C GLN A 101 2.92 -4.29 9.32
N ALA A 102 3.72 -4.57 8.31
CA ALA A 102 3.28 -4.51 6.91
C ALA A 102 2.47 -5.75 6.51
N ASP A 103 1.40 -5.54 5.72
CA ASP A 103 0.57 -6.63 5.16
C ASP A 103 0.97 -6.96 3.73
N TRP A 104 1.60 -6.03 3.06
CA TRP A 104 2.04 -6.17 1.69
C TRP A 104 3.43 -5.55 1.53
N THR A 105 4.10 -5.94 0.48
CA THR A 105 5.43 -5.42 0.12
C THR A 105 5.47 -5.09 -1.35
N SER A 106 6.23 -4.07 -1.72
CA SER A 106 6.68 -3.92 -3.09
C SER A 106 7.81 -4.91 -3.33
N VAL A 107 7.67 -5.75 -4.36
CA VAL A 107 8.68 -6.74 -4.77
C VAL A 107 9.29 -6.31 -6.08
N ALA A 108 10.56 -5.92 -6.06
CA ALA A 108 11.34 -5.63 -7.26
C ALA A 108 11.98 -6.91 -7.79
N THR A 109 11.82 -7.16 -9.09
CA THR A 109 12.41 -8.30 -9.84
C THR A 109 13.11 -7.81 -11.10
N ILE A 110 13.80 -8.72 -11.79
CA ILE A 110 14.36 -8.45 -13.11
C ILE A 110 13.39 -8.97 -14.17
N SER A 111 12.88 -8.08 -15.01
CA SER A 111 11.87 -8.41 -16.00
C SER A 111 12.33 -9.41 -17.04
N THR A 112 11.44 -10.35 -17.34
CA THR A 112 11.60 -11.30 -18.45
C THR A 112 10.70 -10.98 -19.64
N ARG A 113 9.95 -9.88 -19.59
CA ARG A 113 9.15 -9.39 -20.71
C ARG A 113 10.06 -8.89 -21.83
N LYS A 114 9.76 -9.26 -23.06
CA LYS A 114 10.61 -8.96 -24.24
C LYS A 114 10.87 -7.47 -24.48
N ASP A 115 9.86 -6.63 -24.18
CA ASP A 115 9.91 -5.18 -24.39
C ASP A 115 10.73 -4.42 -23.33
N ILE A 116 10.90 -5.04 -22.14
CA ILE A 116 11.66 -4.48 -21.02
C ILE A 116 12.55 -5.55 -20.37
N GLU A 117 13.07 -6.46 -21.18
CA GLU A 117 13.94 -7.54 -20.68
C GLU A 117 15.15 -6.95 -19.94
N THR A 118 15.48 -7.52 -18.79
CA THR A 118 16.54 -7.10 -17.86
C THR A 118 16.31 -5.78 -17.11
N PHE A 119 15.26 -5.03 -17.41
CA PHE A 119 14.91 -3.87 -16.59
C PHE A 119 14.35 -4.33 -15.23
N PRO A 120 14.61 -3.55 -14.15
CA PRO A 120 13.92 -3.78 -12.89
C PRO A 120 12.43 -3.47 -13.05
N THR A 121 11.60 -4.37 -12.53
CA THR A 121 10.16 -4.18 -12.43
C THR A 121 9.73 -4.29 -10.98
N VAL A 122 8.56 -3.77 -10.66
CA VAL A 122 8.01 -3.82 -9.30
C VAL A 122 6.56 -4.25 -9.32
N ASN A 123 6.17 -5.06 -8.36
CA ASN A 123 4.79 -5.47 -8.12
C ASN A 123 4.48 -5.37 -6.63
N LEU A 124 3.19 -5.34 -6.30
CA LEU A 124 2.70 -5.37 -4.94
C LEU A 124 2.23 -6.79 -4.61
N ILE A 125 2.78 -7.37 -3.56
CA ILE A 125 2.49 -8.75 -3.14
C ILE A 125 2.11 -8.76 -1.66
N SER A 126 1.02 -9.46 -1.32
CA SER A 126 0.67 -9.77 0.05
C SER A 126 1.69 -10.73 0.65
N PHE A 127 2.11 -10.48 1.89
CA PHE A 127 3.07 -11.34 2.57
C PHE A 127 2.79 -11.37 4.09
N SER A 128 3.48 -12.26 4.77
CA SER A 128 3.47 -12.27 6.23
C SER A 128 4.75 -12.91 6.75
N ASP A 129 5.25 -12.42 7.88
CA ASP A 129 6.31 -13.06 8.66
C ASP A 129 5.77 -13.80 9.90
N GLY A 130 4.44 -13.82 10.06
CA GLY A 130 3.73 -14.40 11.19
C GLY A 130 2.68 -13.48 11.78
N ARG A 131 2.25 -13.74 13.00
CA ARG A 131 1.25 -12.93 13.71
C ARG A 131 1.79 -11.54 14.02
N LEU A 132 0.89 -10.55 14.09
CA LEU A 132 1.24 -9.22 14.59
C LEU A 132 1.85 -9.34 16.00
N GLY A 133 2.99 -8.69 16.19
CA GLY A 133 3.74 -8.71 17.44
C GLY A 133 4.54 -9.99 17.69
N ASN A 134 4.43 -11.02 16.83
CA ASN A 134 5.14 -12.30 16.97
C ASN A 134 5.53 -12.89 15.61
N GLY A 135 6.23 -12.10 14.80
CA GLY A 135 6.73 -12.54 13.50
C GLY A 135 8.11 -13.19 13.58
N SER A 136 8.41 -14.09 12.65
CA SER A 136 9.72 -14.73 12.50
C SER A 136 10.78 -13.79 11.89
N GLY A 137 10.35 -12.71 11.23
CA GLY A 137 11.16 -11.85 10.39
C GLY A 137 11.40 -12.42 8.98
N ILE A 138 10.96 -13.64 8.70
CA ILE A 138 11.07 -14.26 7.37
C ILE A 138 9.81 -13.91 6.57
N PRO A 139 9.91 -13.11 5.48
CA PRO A 139 8.76 -12.83 4.65
C PRO A 139 8.35 -14.07 3.85
N TYR A 140 7.15 -14.60 4.12
CA TYR A 140 6.49 -15.64 3.34
C TYR A 140 5.54 -15.01 2.33
N LEU A 141 5.63 -15.46 1.09
CA LEU A 141 4.87 -14.99 -0.07
C LEU A 141 3.97 -16.13 -0.57
N TYR A 142 2.82 -15.77 -1.15
CA TYR A 142 1.92 -16.70 -1.82
C TYR A 142 1.77 -16.24 -3.27
N LEU A 143 2.38 -16.97 -4.20
CA LEU A 143 2.60 -16.58 -5.59
C LEU A 143 1.89 -17.54 -6.55
N THR A 144 1.53 -17.05 -7.73
CA THR A 144 0.99 -17.87 -8.83
C THR A 144 1.84 -17.73 -10.08
N PRO A 145 2.08 -18.81 -10.85
CA PRO A 145 2.77 -18.75 -12.15
C PRO A 145 2.08 -17.87 -13.19
N LEU A 146 0.82 -17.48 -12.94
CA LEU A 146 0.07 -16.57 -13.81
C LEU A 146 0.60 -15.12 -13.71
N ASP A 147 1.13 -14.74 -12.56
CA ASP A 147 1.67 -13.41 -12.31
C ASP A 147 3.05 -13.20 -12.95
N PHE A 148 3.32 -11.98 -13.42
CA PHE A 148 4.59 -11.63 -14.06
C PHE A 148 5.77 -11.71 -13.08
N THR A 149 5.57 -11.38 -11.80
CA THR A 149 6.60 -11.49 -10.75
C THR A 149 7.08 -12.93 -10.61
N ALA A 150 6.16 -13.90 -10.58
CA ALA A 150 6.52 -15.31 -10.50
C ALA A 150 7.24 -15.79 -11.76
N LYS A 151 6.87 -15.28 -12.95
CA LYS A 151 7.57 -15.58 -14.21
C LYS A 151 9.00 -15.04 -14.21
N ASP A 152 9.20 -13.81 -13.72
CA ASP A 152 10.51 -13.21 -13.56
C ASP A 152 11.37 -14.03 -12.60
N LEU A 153 10.83 -14.35 -11.42
CA LEU A 153 11.52 -15.11 -10.37
C LEU A 153 11.86 -16.54 -10.78
N ALA A 154 11.11 -17.14 -11.70
CA ALA A 154 11.42 -18.46 -12.26
C ALA A 154 12.72 -18.46 -13.09
N LYS A 155 13.06 -17.33 -13.72
CA LYS A 155 14.31 -17.14 -14.48
C LYS A 155 15.43 -16.58 -13.63
N ASP A 156 15.13 -15.53 -12.84
CA ASP A 156 16.09 -14.88 -11.97
C ASP A 156 15.44 -14.66 -10.59
N ASN A 157 15.85 -15.45 -9.62
CA ASN A 157 15.24 -15.44 -8.30
C ASN A 157 15.72 -14.30 -7.38
N ARG A 158 16.53 -13.37 -7.89
CA ARG A 158 16.91 -12.15 -7.16
C ARG A 158 15.71 -11.24 -6.99
N ALA A 159 15.52 -10.75 -5.77
CA ALA A 159 14.45 -9.82 -5.46
C ALA A 159 14.84 -8.87 -4.34
N THR A 160 14.19 -7.72 -4.34
CA THR A 160 14.22 -6.79 -3.24
C THR A 160 12.80 -6.49 -2.80
N LEU A 161 12.53 -6.65 -1.50
CA LEU A 161 11.27 -6.32 -0.86
C LEU A 161 11.40 -4.97 -0.15
N PHE A 162 10.39 -4.15 -0.28
CA PHE A 162 10.35 -2.82 0.34
C PHE A 162 9.07 -2.65 1.15
N MET A 163 9.21 -2.30 2.43
CA MET A 163 8.12 -1.99 3.34
C MET A 163 8.41 -0.69 4.08
N THR A 164 7.36 0.01 4.50
CA THR A 164 7.48 1.30 5.18
C THR A 164 6.33 1.53 6.17
N LEU A 165 6.57 2.34 7.20
CA LEU A 165 5.54 2.80 8.14
C LEU A 165 4.48 3.69 7.49
N ALA A 166 4.72 4.16 6.24
CA ALA A 166 3.71 4.87 5.45
C ALA A 166 2.55 3.98 5.01
N GLN A 167 2.73 2.64 5.00
CA GLN A 167 1.66 1.68 4.67
C GLN A 167 0.53 1.66 5.71
N GLY A 168 0.83 2.10 6.93
CA GLY A 168 -0.15 2.31 8.01
C GLY A 168 -0.44 3.79 8.27
N ASN A 169 -1.05 4.07 9.40
CA ASN A 169 -1.41 5.44 9.79
C ASN A 169 -0.29 6.19 10.53
N TYR A 170 0.82 5.54 10.88
CA TYR A 170 1.85 6.12 11.73
C TYR A 170 2.39 7.45 11.19
N CYS A 171 2.89 7.47 9.96
CA CYS A 171 3.47 8.66 9.36
C CYS A 171 2.42 9.77 9.18
N ARG A 172 1.20 9.41 8.79
CA ARG A 172 0.09 10.36 8.65
C ARG A 172 -0.26 11.05 9.98
N ARG A 173 -0.33 10.30 11.08
CA ARG A 173 -0.59 10.86 12.41
C ARG A 173 0.52 11.81 12.87
N LYS A 174 1.77 11.54 12.49
CA LYS A 174 2.91 12.39 12.77
C LYS A 174 3.03 13.59 11.79
N ILE A 175 2.16 13.66 10.76
CA ILE A 175 2.20 14.67 9.69
C ILE A 175 3.57 14.62 8.99
N TRP A 176 4.10 13.43 8.78
CA TRP A 176 5.33 13.21 8.04
C TRP A 176 5.04 12.74 6.63
N ASP A 177 5.75 13.32 5.66
CA ASP A 177 5.74 12.85 4.29
C ASP A 177 6.28 11.42 4.22
N PRO A 178 5.75 10.55 3.34
CA PRO A 178 6.28 9.20 3.15
C PRO A 178 7.77 9.14 2.78
N MET A 179 8.32 10.22 2.21
CA MET A 179 9.74 10.32 1.87
C MET A 179 10.60 10.74 3.08
N ASP A 180 10.01 11.34 4.12
CA ASP A 180 10.75 11.72 5.34
C ASP A 180 11.43 10.49 5.95
N PRO A 181 12.74 10.53 6.24
CA PRO A 181 13.46 9.39 6.84
C PRO A 181 12.84 8.87 8.13
N ARG A 182 12.20 9.73 8.94
CA ARG A 182 11.51 9.35 10.17
C ARG A 182 10.25 8.51 9.90
N CYS A 183 9.68 8.60 8.69
CA CYS A 183 8.73 7.62 8.18
C CYS A 183 9.49 6.37 7.74
N ALA A 184 9.90 5.57 8.72
CA ALA A 184 10.88 4.53 8.55
C ALA A 184 10.51 3.50 7.48
N ARG A 185 11.55 2.99 6.82
CA ARG A 185 11.41 1.95 5.77
C ARG A 185 12.52 0.92 5.88
N VAL A 186 12.21 -0.28 5.42
CA VAL A 186 13.14 -1.40 5.36
C VAL A 186 13.23 -1.93 3.93
N ILE A 187 14.45 -2.26 3.52
CA ILE A 187 14.78 -2.84 2.22
C ILE A 187 15.42 -4.20 2.49
N LEU A 188 14.76 -5.26 2.07
CA LEU A 188 15.25 -6.64 2.21
C LEU A 188 15.67 -7.15 0.84
N THR A 189 16.95 -7.30 0.61
CA THR A 189 17.49 -7.82 -0.67
C THR A 189 17.95 -9.26 -0.52
N GLY A 190 17.60 -10.11 -1.48
CA GLY A 190 17.97 -11.51 -1.43
C GLY A 190 17.53 -12.33 -2.63
N LYS A 191 17.22 -13.61 -2.37
CA LYS A 191 16.75 -14.56 -3.37
C LYS A 191 15.44 -15.20 -2.91
N ILE A 192 14.44 -15.18 -3.76
CA ILE A 192 13.20 -15.92 -3.50
C ILE A 192 13.44 -17.41 -3.64
N LYS A 193 12.96 -18.18 -2.67
CA LYS A 193 13.03 -19.63 -2.60
C LYS A 193 11.64 -20.21 -2.45
N THR A 194 11.24 -21.08 -3.37
CA THR A 194 10.00 -21.85 -3.26
C THR A 194 10.10 -22.81 -2.09
N ILE A 195 9.03 -22.90 -1.31
CA ILE A 195 8.90 -23.86 -0.21
C ILE A 195 8.33 -25.14 -0.78
N LYS A 196 9.02 -26.26 -0.54
CA LYS A 196 8.60 -27.57 -1.03
C LYS A 196 7.37 -28.06 -0.27
N ASN A 197 6.50 -28.79 -0.97
CA ASN A 197 5.26 -29.33 -0.39
C ASN A 197 5.49 -30.37 0.72
N ASP A 198 6.63 -31.02 0.74
CA ASP A 198 7.05 -32.00 1.74
C ASP A 198 7.85 -31.37 2.90
N SER A 199 8.06 -30.06 2.88
CA SER A 199 8.82 -29.36 3.91
C SER A 199 7.95 -29.03 5.13
N PRO A 200 8.44 -29.27 6.36
CA PRO A 200 7.76 -28.80 7.60
C PRO A 200 7.54 -27.28 7.62
N GLU A 201 8.33 -26.53 6.86
CA GLU A 201 8.19 -25.08 6.75
C GLU A 201 6.92 -24.65 6.00
N LEU A 202 6.30 -25.57 5.22
CA LEU A 202 5.06 -25.25 4.51
C LEU A 202 3.93 -24.87 5.46
N ASP A 203 3.77 -25.59 6.56
CA ASP A 203 2.72 -25.31 7.52
C ASP A 203 2.97 -23.99 8.27
N VAL A 204 4.22 -23.64 8.51
CA VAL A 204 4.61 -22.33 9.05
C VAL A 204 4.24 -21.22 8.08
N ALA A 205 4.56 -21.38 6.79
CA ALA A 205 4.25 -20.38 5.76
C ALA A 205 2.73 -20.22 5.57
N LYS A 206 1.97 -21.32 5.54
CA LYS A 206 0.49 -21.31 5.50
C LYS A 206 -0.09 -20.56 6.69
N SER A 207 0.32 -20.93 7.90
CA SER A 207 -0.14 -20.28 9.13
C SER A 207 0.19 -18.78 9.15
N ALA A 208 1.38 -18.40 8.69
CA ALA A 208 1.79 -17.01 8.63
C ALA A 208 0.95 -16.22 7.62
N VAL A 209 0.83 -16.70 6.37
CA VAL A 209 0.16 -15.98 5.30
C VAL A 209 -1.35 -15.97 5.50
N PHE A 210 -1.99 -17.13 5.69
CA PHE A 210 -3.45 -17.21 5.81
C PHE A 210 -3.96 -16.66 7.14
N GLY A 211 -3.13 -16.67 8.19
CA GLY A 211 -3.45 -16.01 9.45
C GLY A 211 -3.54 -14.48 9.35
N ARG A 212 -2.86 -13.90 8.37
CA ARG A 212 -2.89 -12.44 8.06
C ARG A 212 -3.82 -12.11 6.91
N HIS A 213 -3.95 -13.02 5.94
CA HIS A 213 -4.69 -12.87 4.69
C HIS A 213 -5.63 -14.06 4.47
N PRO A 214 -6.68 -14.23 5.28
CA PRO A 214 -7.53 -15.43 5.21
C PRO A 214 -8.23 -15.59 3.86
N ALA A 215 -8.49 -14.51 3.13
CA ALA A 215 -9.08 -14.58 1.79
C ALA A 215 -8.20 -15.32 0.77
N LEU A 216 -6.87 -15.34 0.97
CA LEU A 216 -5.95 -16.03 0.07
C LEU A 216 -6.04 -17.56 0.17
N GLU A 217 -6.59 -18.12 1.25
CA GLU A 217 -6.78 -19.55 1.40
C GLU A 217 -7.78 -20.12 0.38
N ASN A 218 -8.71 -19.29 -0.08
CA ASN A 218 -9.78 -19.66 -1.02
C ASN A 218 -9.44 -19.34 -2.49
N MET A 219 -8.17 -19.13 -2.82
CA MET A 219 -7.78 -18.89 -4.21
C MET A 219 -8.03 -20.11 -5.08
N PRO A 220 -8.42 -19.93 -6.37
CA PRO A 220 -8.73 -21.01 -7.28
C PRO A 220 -7.56 -22.00 -7.44
N ALA A 221 -7.84 -23.30 -7.35
CA ALA A 221 -6.81 -24.35 -7.40
C ALA A 221 -6.09 -24.41 -8.76
N ASP A 222 -6.76 -24.07 -9.86
CA ASP A 222 -6.23 -24.02 -11.21
C ASP A 222 -5.24 -22.85 -11.44
N HIS A 223 -5.16 -21.90 -10.50
CA HIS A 223 -4.13 -20.87 -10.52
C HIS A 223 -2.77 -21.35 -10.00
N HIS A 224 -2.67 -22.56 -9.50
CA HIS A 224 -1.42 -23.22 -9.06
C HIS A 224 -0.58 -22.37 -8.09
N PHE A 225 -1.21 -21.77 -7.10
CA PHE A 225 -0.51 -20.98 -6.10
C PHE A 225 0.50 -21.83 -5.31
N TYR A 226 1.62 -21.22 -4.96
CA TYR A 226 2.67 -21.84 -4.18
C TYR A 226 3.27 -20.87 -3.15
N PHE A 227 3.82 -21.43 -2.08
CA PHE A 227 4.52 -20.65 -1.07
C PHE A 227 5.98 -20.45 -1.41
N ALA A 228 6.48 -19.27 -1.12
CA ALA A 228 7.88 -18.90 -1.24
C ALA A 228 8.31 -18.03 -0.06
N LYS A 229 9.63 -17.90 0.12
CA LYS A 229 10.22 -17.01 1.12
C LYS A 229 11.41 -16.24 0.55
N LEU A 230 11.71 -15.10 1.14
CA LEU A 230 12.96 -14.41 0.85
C LEU A 230 14.11 -14.98 1.69
N LYS A 231 15.13 -15.53 1.03
CA LYS A 231 16.45 -15.76 1.64
C LYS A 231 17.25 -14.47 1.57
N MET A 232 17.28 -13.74 2.66
CA MET A 232 17.92 -12.42 2.75
C MET A 232 19.43 -12.50 2.60
N ILE A 233 20.00 -11.49 1.95
CA ILE A 233 21.45 -11.28 1.76
C ILE A 233 21.84 -9.94 2.38
N SER A 234 20.98 -8.92 2.27
CA SER A 234 21.21 -7.58 2.79
C SER A 234 19.92 -7.02 3.37
N ILE A 235 20.04 -6.28 4.46
CA ILE A 235 18.95 -5.56 5.12
C ILE A 235 19.41 -4.14 5.34
N ALA A 236 18.66 -3.18 4.82
CA ALA A 236 18.90 -1.75 5.05
C ALA A 236 17.65 -1.12 5.68
N VAL A 237 17.84 -0.31 6.71
CA VAL A 237 16.81 0.44 7.41
C VAL A 237 17.12 1.92 7.28
N LEU A 238 16.14 2.69 6.83
CA LEU A 238 16.19 4.15 6.88
C LEU A 238 15.09 4.61 7.83
N ASP A 239 15.46 5.12 8.98
CA ASP A 239 14.55 5.50 10.09
C ASP A 239 14.86 6.88 10.68
N THR A 240 15.94 7.50 10.20
CA THR A 240 16.36 8.85 10.59
C THR A 240 17.27 9.47 9.52
N PHE A 241 17.58 10.74 9.67
CA PHE A 241 18.55 11.42 8.81
C PHE A 241 19.95 10.84 9.00
N GLY A 242 20.78 10.90 7.96
CA GLY A 242 22.14 10.38 7.97
C GLY A 242 22.39 9.13 7.12
N GLY A 243 21.37 8.67 6.41
CA GLY A 243 21.47 7.53 5.49
C GLY A 243 21.00 6.20 6.09
N PRO A 244 21.03 5.12 5.30
CA PRO A 244 20.54 3.82 5.74
C PRO A 244 21.53 3.15 6.72
N LYS A 245 20.96 2.47 7.70
CA LYS A 245 21.69 1.55 8.60
C LYS A 245 21.61 0.15 8.00
N TYR A 246 22.74 -0.54 7.93
CA TYR A 246 22.80 -1.92 7.44
C TYR A 246 22.75 -2.90 8.62
N VAL A 247 21.74 -3.77 8.62
CA VAL A 247 21.50 -4.74 9.67
C VAL A 247 22.08 -6.09 9.27
N ASN A 248 22.80 -6.73 10.17
CA ASN A 248 23.29 -8.08 9.95
C ASN A 248 22.10 -9.07 9.90
N VAL A 249 22.07 -9.92 8.86
CA VAL A 249 20.96 -10.89 8.65
C VAL A 249 20.85 -11.89 9.81
N ARG A 250 21.97 -12.32 10.41
CA ARG A 250 21.96 -13.23 11.55
C ARG A 250 21.31 -12.56 12.77
N ASP A 251 21.70 -11.32 13.07
CA ASP A 251 21.18 -10.57 14.21
C ASP A 251 19.70 -10.22 14.01
N TYR A 252 19.29 -9.97 12.77
CA TYR A 252 17.90 -9.77 12.42
C TYR A 252 17.05 -11.04 12.63
N LEU A 253 17.55 -12.23 12.22
CA LEU A 253 16.84 -13.50 12.39
C LEU A 253 16.91 -14.03 13.82
N HIS A 254 17.98 -13.72 14.54
CA HIS A 254 18.25 -14.16 15.92
C HIS A 254 18.68 -12.94 16.75
N PRO A 255 17.75 -12.04 17.05
CA PRO A 255 18.08 -10.81 17.75
C PRO A 255 18.70 -11.10 19.13
N PRO A 256 19.72 -10.33 19.51
CA PRO A 256 20.47 -10.57 20.75
C PRO A 256 19.66 -10.31 22.03
N THR A 257 18.58 -9.56 21.93
CA THR A 257 17.65 -9.32 23.05
C THR A 257 16.69 -10.49 23.19
N PRO A 258 16.60 -11.12 24.37
CA PRO A 258 15.90 -12.39 24.54
C PRO A 258 14.40 -12.35 24.25
N ASN A 259 13.80 -11.18 24.00
CA ASN A 259 12.34 -11.10 23.81
C ASN A 259 11.88 -9.93 22.97
N ILE A 260 12.29 -9.85 21.69
CA ILE A 260 11.58 -8.99 20.73
C ILE A 260 10.08 -9.32 20.75
N THR A 261 9.75 -10.59 20.75
CA THR A 261 8.38 -11.10 20.84
C THR A 261 7.68 -10.64 22.11
N GLU A 262 8.34 -10.71 23.25
CA GLU A 262 7.76 -10.28 24.53
C GLU A 262 7.63 -8.75 24.60
N GLU A 263 8.59 -8.01 24.07
CA GLU A 263 8.51 -6.55 24.00
C GLU A 263 7.41 -6.07 23.04
N PHE A 264 7.26 -6.68 21.87
CA PHE A 264 6.14 -6.43 20.99
C PHE A 264 4.82 -6.78 21.64
N TYR A 265 4.75 -7.91 22.31
CA TYR A 265 3.54 -8.35 23.00
C TYR A 265 3.15 -7.42 24.16
N LYS A 266 4.11 -6.99 24.97
CA LYS A 266 3.90 -5.98 26.03
C LYS A 266 3.40 -4.65 25.46
N ARG A 267 3.96 -4.18 24.35
CA ARG A 267 3.51 -2.94 23.67
C ARG A 267 2.10 -3.10 23.12
N VAL A 268 1.77 -4.23 22.47
CA VAL A 268 0.42 -4.54 21.98
C VAL A 268 -0.59 -4.55 23.13
N LEU A 269 -0.26 -5.22 24.24
CA LEU A 269 -1.14 -5.30 25.42
C LEU A 269 -1.32 -3.94 26.09
N LYS A 270 -0.25 -3.14 26.21
CA LYS A 270 -0.34 -1.79 26.76
C LYS A 270 -1.27 -0.90 25.95
N GLN A 271 -1.15 -0.91 24.62
CA GLN A 271 -2.05 -0.14 23.76
C GLN A 271 -3.50 -0.62 23.82
N GLN A 272 -3.74 -1.92 23.93
CA GLN A 272 -5.10 -2.44 24.12
C GLN A 272 -5.72 -1.91 25.41
N LYS A 273 -4.91 -1.76 26.45
CA LYS A 273 -5.34 -1.20 27.73
C LYS A 273 -5.59 0.30 27.64
N ASP A 274 -4.65 1.05 27.06
CA ASP A 274 -4.77 2.51 26.89
C ASP A 274 -6.01 2.86 26.03
N TYR A 275 -6.31 2.05 24.98
CA TYR A 275 -7.51 2.23 24.16
C TYR A 275 -8.81 1.86 24.89
N ALA A 276 -8.78 0.84 25.73
CA ALA A 276 -9.93 0.47 26.56
C ALA A 276 -10.24 1.56 27.59
N ASP A 277 -9.21 2.16 28.19
CA ASP A 277 -9.35 3.25 29.15
C ASP A 277 -9.87 4.52 28.45
N ASP A 278 -9.32 4.91 27.28
CA ASP A 278 -9.81 6.05 26.49
C ASP A 278 -11.27 5.88 26.02
N SER A 279 -11.65 4.67 25.60
CA SER A 279 -13.02 4.38 25.18
C SER A 279 -14.01 4.40 26.37
N GLN A 280 -13.54 4.05 27.57
CA GLN A 280 -14.33 4.12 28.80
C GLN A 280 -14.50 5.56 29.28
N GLU A 281 -13.47 6.41 29.15
CA GLU A 281 -13.58 7.85 29.40
C GLU A 281 -14.52 8.53 28.40
N ALA A 282 -14.42 8.21 27.11
CA ALA A 282 -15.32 8.75 26.09
C ALA A 282 -16.80 8.33 26.30
N TYR A 283 -17.02 7.12 26.84
CA TYR A 283 -18.38 6.65 27.18
C TYR A 283 -18.93 7.32 28.46
N ASN A 284 -18.05 7.72 29.40
CA ASN A 284 -18.42 8.38 30.65
C ASN A 284 -18.53 9.90 30.53
N MET A 285 -18.12 10.51 29.42
CA MET A 285 -18.41 11.91 29.12
C MET A 285 -19.90 12.09 28.89
N LYS A 286 -20.63 12.57 29.92
CA LYS A 286 -22.02 12.97 29.80
C LYS A 286 -22.16 13.96 28.62
N PRO A 287 -23.19 13.79 27.77
CA PRO A 287 -23.44 14.78 26.73
C PRO A 287 -23.65 16.15 27.40
N MET A 288 -22.90 17.17 26.96
CA MET A 288 -23.15 18.57 27.33
C MET A 288 -24.49 19.00 26.75
N THR A 289 -25.58 18.65 27.42
CA THR A 289 -26.89 19.24 27.21
C THR A 289 -26.96 20.47 28.06
N ASN A 290 -26.45 21.62 27.61
CA ASN A 290 -26.85 22.93 28.08
C ASN A 290 -26.13 24.05 27.28
N PHE A 291 -26.50 24.22 26.03
CA PHE A 291 -26.35 25.51 25.34
C PHE A 291 -27.43 25.58 24.25
N LEU A 292 -28.67 25.90 24.62
CA LEU A 292 -29.63 26.55 23.73
C LEU A 292 -30.87 27.00 24.57
N ASN A 293 -30.79 28.13 25.19
CA ASN A 293 -31.96 28.94 25.46
C ASN A 293 -31.64 30.41 25.14
N PRO A 294 -31.93 30.89 23.94
CA PRO A 294 -32.07 32.34 23.73
C PRO A 294 -33.47 32.75 24.21
N THR A 295 -33.54 33.40 25.34
CA THR A 295 -34.69 34.16 25.78
C THR A 295 -34.97 35.25 24.72
N VAL A 296 -36.06 35.07 23.99
CA VAL A 296 -36.67 36.14 23.19
C VAL A 296 -37.37 37.06 24.20
N GLN A 297 -36.81 38.27 24.44
CA GLN A 297 -37.55 39.37 25.04
C GLN A 297 -38.12 40.22 23.90
N ASN A 298 -39.45 40.26 23.87
CA ASN A 298 -40.24 41.23 23.12
C ASN A 298 -40.03 42.63 23.69
N ILE A 299 -39.68 43.58 22.84
CA ILE A 299 -40.18 44.96 22.81
C ILE A 299 -40.27 45.41 21.35
#